data_223b5c5fd9703e7f6265e52b8c076cd8
#
_entry.id   223b5c5fd9703e7f6265e52b8c076cd8
#
_cell.length_a   1.000
_cell.length_b   1.000
_cell.length_c   1.000
_cell.angle_alpha   90.00
_cell.angle_beta   90.00
_cell.angle_gamma   90.00
#
_symmetry.space_group_name_H-M   'P 1'
#
loop_
_entity.id
_entity.type
_entity.pdbx_description
1 polymer ?
#
loop_
_entity_poly.entity_id
_entity_poly.type
_entity_poly.pdbx_seq_one_letter_code
_entity_poly.pdbx_strand_id
1 'polypeptide(L)'
;MYLLVFLILCFVLFLFFLTQFGPGAIQQHGFARNVNWEVKSQSDTTVELEMLPSDYTKEMWDKEFACRFSVELADDQLKTTMKVDNTGSDSFDFQAALHSYFAVSSLENLEITGSFKGKEFLNKMVGDEGEMQTEDRSSITITEEYDRGTR
;
A
#
# COMPACT_ATOMS: atom_id res chain seq x y z
N MET A 1 -27.12 12.77 16.74
CA MET A 1 -27.30 12.22 15.37
C MET A 1 -25.90 11.89 14.90
N TYR A 2 -25.48 10.64 15.16
CA TYR A 2 -24.11 10.20 14.86
C TYR A 2 -24.05 9.87 13.36
N LEU A 3 -23.28 10.66 12.61
CA LEU A 3 -22.93 10.34 11.23
C LEU A 3 -21.90 9.20 11.28
N LEU A 4 -22.39 7.98 11.18
CA LEU A 4 -21.54 6.81 11.03
C LEU A 4 -20.96 6.83 9.62
N VAL A 5 -19.81 7.46 9.46
CA VAL A 5 -19.03 7.35 8.24
C VAL A 5 -18.43 5.95 8.26
N PHE A 6 -19.08 5.01 7.58
CA PHE A 6 -18.47 3.73 7.22
C PHE A 6 -17.35 4.04 6.22
N LEU A 7 -16.19 4.36 6.74
CA LEU A 7 -14.95 4.31 5.96
C LEU A 7 -14.62 2.82 5.78
N ILE A 8 -15.13 2.21 4.70
CA ILE A 8 -14.64 0.89 4.30
C ILE A 8 -13.23 1.11 3.75
N LEU A 9 -12.29 1.21 4.65
CA LEU A 9 -10.89 1.28 4.33
C LEU A 9 -10.40 -0.17 4.20
N CYS A 10 -10.49 -0.74 3.02
CA CYS A 10 -9.88 -2.02 2.75
C CYS A 10 -8.38 -1.80 2.59
N PHE A 11 -7.64 -1.84 3.70
CA PHE A 11 -6.19 -1.83 3.63
C PHE A 11 -5.70 -3.19 3.19
N VAL A 12 -5.06 -3.22 2.06
CA VAL A 12 -4.29 -4.37 1.64
C VAL A 12 -2.82 -3.98 1.76
N LEU A 13 -2.16 -4.46 2.80
CA LEU A 13 -0.73 -4.27 2.99
C LEU A 13 0.01 -5.27 2.12
N PHE A 14 0.80 -4.77 1.19
CA PHE A 14 1.63 -5.61 0.32
C PHE A 14 3.09 -5.45 0.71
N LEU A 15 3.72 -6.52 1.16
CA LEU A 15 5.16 -6.64 1.26
C LEU A 15 5.64 -7.42 0.03
N PHE A 16 6.34 -6.73 -0.85
CA PHE A 16 6.90 -7.33 -2.04
C PHE A 16 8.38 -7.60 -1.88
N PHE A 17 8.81 -8.74 -2.31
CA PHE A 17 10.20 -9.06 -2.52
C PHE A 17 10.49 -9.20 -4.00
N LEU A 18 11.46 -8.40 -4.45
CA LEU A 18 12.02 -8.34 -5.79
C LEU A 18 11.08 -7.77 -6.88
N THR A 19 11.20 -6.47 -7.08
CA THR A 19 11.08 -5.73 -8.35
C THR A 19 9.76 -5.76 -9.13
N GLN A 20 8.63 -6.27 -8.64
CA GLN A 20 7.42 -6.27 -9.46
C GLN A 20 6.12 -6.19 -8.67
N PHE A 21 5.27 -5.24 -9.07
CA PHE A 21 3.83 -5.27 -8.79
C PHE A 21 3.08 -6.35 -9.60
N GLY A 22 3.80 -7.12 -10.40
CA GLY A 22 3.28 -8.16 -11.27
C GLY A 22 3.73 -9.57 -10.86
N PRO A 23 3.57 -10.56 -11.75
CA PRO A 23 4.04 -11.92 -11.51
C PRO A 23 5.55 -11.94 -11.32
N GLY A 24 6.02 -12.64 -10.30
CA GLY A 24 7.42 -12.77 -9.89
C GLY A 24 7.69 -14.07 -9.18
N ALA A 25 8.83 -14.13 -8.47
CA ALA A 25 9.26 -15.33 -7.74
C ALA A 25 8.32 -15.68 -6.57
N ILE A 26 7.57 -14.72 -6.08
CA ILE A 26 6.54 -14.94 -5.05
C ILE A 26 5.16 -14.62 -5.62
N GLN A 27 4.12 -14.99 -4.89
CA GLN A 27 2.74 -14.69 -5.28
C GLN A 27 2.53 -13.19 -5.53
N GLN A 28 1.69 -12.86 -6.48
CA GLN A 28 1.33 -11.47 -6.77
C GLN A 28 0.86 -10.76 -5.51
N HIS A 29 1.35 -9.55 -5.27
CA HIS A 29 1.09 -8.72 -4.09
C HIS A 29 1.72 -9.23 -2.78
N GLY A 30 2.67 -10.13 -2.81
CA GLY A 30 3.40 -10.60 -1.64
C GLY A 30 2.55 -11.39 -0.64
N PHE A 31 3.09 -11.63 0.53
CA PHE A 31 2.48 -12.51 1.53
C PHE A 31 1.76 -11.77 2.68
N ALA A 32 2.04 -10.50 2.90
CA ALA A 32 1.56 -9.81 4.11
C ALA A 32 0.04 -9.79 4.29
N ARG A 33 -0.71 -9.83 3.19
CA ARG A 33 -2.19 -9.91 3.21
C ARG A 33 -2.74 -11.31 3.50
N ASN A 34 -1.90 -12.34 3.39
CA ASN A 34 -2.31 -13.74 3.49
C ASN A 34 -1.87 -14.40 4.80
N VAL A 35 -1.32 -13.61 5.72
CA VAL A 35 -0.90 -14.06 7.05
C VAL A 35 -1.78 -13.41 8.12
N ASN A 36 -1.88 -14.08 9.25
CA ASN A 36 -2.53 -13.49 10.43
C ASN A 36 -1.56 -12.53 11.10
N TRP A 37 -2.06 -11.35 11.44
CA TRP A 37 -1.36 -10.35 12.23
C TRP A 37 -1.79 -10.47 13.69
N GLU A 38 -0.86 -10.34 14.59
CA GLU A 38 -1.14 -10.29 16.02
C GLU A 38 -1.46 -8.86 16.46
N VAL A 39 -2.49 -8.70 17.29
CA VAL A 39 -2.79 -7.41 17.94
C VAL A 39 -1.81 -7.22 19.08
N LYS A 40 -0.91 -6.26 18.98
CA LYS A 40 0.09 -5.92 19.99
C LYS A 40 -0.45 -4.94 21.03
N SER A 41 -1.22 -3.98 20.57
CA SER A 41 -1.89 -3.00 21.42
C SER A 41 -3.17 -2.50 20.76
N GLN A 42 -4.12 -2.10 21.57
CA GLN A 42 -5.39 -1.55 21.13
C GLN A 42 -5.94 -0.56 22.17
N SER A 43 -6.55 0.51 21.68
CA SER A 43 -7.33 1.48 22.45
C SER A 43 -8.61 1.83 21.67
N ASP A 44 -9.36 2.81 22.14
CA ASP A 44 -10.58 3.27 21.43
C ASP A 44 -10.27 3.89 20.06
N THR A 45 -9.05 4.42 19.88
CA THR A 45 -8.68 5.16 18.68
C THR A 45 -7.43 4.62 17.99
N THR A 46 -6.76 3.65 18.54
CA THR A 46 -5.52 3.10 17.98
C THR A 46 -5.52 1.58 17.98
N VAL A 47 -4.88 1.00 17.00
CA VAL A 47 -4.52 -0.41 16.98
C VAL A 47 -3.12 -0.56 16.40
N GLU A 48 -2.31 -1.42 17.01
CA GLU A 48 -1.02 -1.86 16.48
C GLU A 48 -1.06 -3.36 16.24
N LEU A 49 -0.73 -3.74 15.03
CA LEU A 49 -0.64 -5.11 14.56
C LEU A 49 0.82 -5.46 14.29
N GLU A 50 1.21 -6.70 14.53
CA GLU A 50 2.55 -7.20 14.23
C GLU A 50 2.49 -8.50 13.43
N MET A 51 3.38 -8.60 12.46
CA MET A 51 3.66 -9.80 11.69
C MET A 51 5.14 -10.16 11.89
N LEU A 52 5.39 -11.39 12.27
CA LEU A 52 6.72 -11.99 12.38
C LEU A 52 6.90 -13.06 11.30
N PRO A 53 8.14 -13.50 11.03
CA PRO A 53 8.39 -14.61 10.13
C PRO A 53 7.67 -15.89 10.59
N SER A 54 7.16 -16.63 9.64
CA SER A 54 6.56 -17.96 9.80
C SER A 54 7.11 -18.89 8.75
N ASP A 55 6.84 -20.19 8.87
CA ASP A 55 7.25 -21.16 7.85
C ASP A 55 6.73 -20.74 6.47
N TYR A 56 5.48 -20.29 6.40
CA TYR A 56 4.87 -19.79 5.16
C TYR A 56 5.61 -18.59 4.55
N THR A 57 6.02 -17.62 5.36
CA THR A 57 6.74 -16.44 4.84
C THR A 57 8.17 -16.79 4.48
N LYS A 58 8.82 -17.70 5.22
CA LYS A 58 10.18 -18.16 4.98
C LYS A 58 10.32 -18.98 3.70
N GLU A 59 9.31 -19.72 3.30
CA GLU A 59 9.30 -20.41 2.00
C GLU A 59 9.40 -19.42 0.82
N MET A 60 8.89 -18.20 0.98
CA MET A 60 8.92 -17.18 -0.06
C MET A 60 10.10 -16.22 0.10
N TRP A 61 10.45 -15.94 1.35
CA TRP A 61 11.46 -14.95 1.69
C TRP A 61 12.07 -15.26 3.07
N ASP A 62 13.17 -15.96 3.06
CA ASP A 62 13.84 -16.44 4.26
C ASP A 62 14.66 -15.33 4.93
N LYS A 63 13.96 -14.38 5.57
CA LYS A 63 14.53 -13.27 6.33
C LYS A 63 13.90 -13.17 7.71
N GLU A 64 14.70 -12.69 8.64
CA GLU A 64 14.23 -12.38 9.98
C GLU A 64 13.82 -10.89 10.05
N PHE A 65 12.57 -10.63 10.37
CA PHE A 65 12.00 -9.29 10.42
C PHE A 65 10.89 -9.18 11.47
N ALA A 66 10.55 -7.95 11.83
CA ALA A 66 9.29 -7.64 12.49
C ALA A 66 8.61 -6.53 11.69
N CYS A 67 7.41 -6.78 11.21
CA CYS A 67 6.60 -5.76 10.55
C CYS A 67 5.47 -5.33 11.46
N ARG A 68 5.41 -4.04 11.79
CA ARG A 68 4.33 -3.45 12.58
C ARG A 68 3.51 -2.51 11.71
N PHE A 69 2.22 -2.62 11.88
CA PHE A 69 1.26 -1.74 11.21
C PHE A 69 0.34 -1.13 12.26
N SER A 70 0.38 0.18 12.38
CA SER A 70 -0.50 0.91 13.28
C SER A 70 -1.51 1.76 12.54
N VAL A 71 -2.70 1.83 13.10
CA VAL A 71 -3.79 2.70 12.65
C VAL A 71 -4.19 3.57 13.84
N GLU A 72 -4.26 4.86 13.61
CA GLU A 72 -4.65 5.86 14.60
C GLU A 72 -5.76 6.74 14.03
N LEU A 73 -6.86 6.84 14.74
CA LEU A 73 -7.96 7.76 14.47
C LEU A 73 -7.78 9.00 15.34
N ALA A 74 -7.63 10.13 14.70
CA ALA A 74 -7.72 11.45 15.33
C ALA A 74 -8.93 12.19 14.74
N ASP A 75 -9.37 13.26 15.38
CA ASP A 75 -10.65 13.97 15.10
C ASP A 75 -11.13 13.96 13.63
N ASP A 76 -10.25 14.32 12.72
CA ASP A 76 -10.52 14.41 11.28
C ASP A 76 -9.52 13.63 10.41
N GLN A 77 -8.65 12.84 11.03
CA GLN A 77 -7.55 12.17 10.37
C GLN A 77 -7.52 10.67 10.66
N LEU A 78 -7.18 9.90 9.66
CA LEU A 78 -6.74 8.53 9.79
C LEU A 78 -5.24 8.47 9.48
N LYS A 79 -4.45 8.14 10.49
CA LYS A 79 -3.01 7.95 10.32
C LYS A 79 -2.68 6.46 10.31
N THR A 80 -1.96 6.04 9.29
CA THR A 80 -1.42 4.69 9.22
C THR A 80 0.10 4.75 9.18
N THR A 81 0.74 3.85 9.89
CA THR A 81 2.19 3.75 9.92
C THR A 81 2.60 2.30 9.74
N MET A 82 3.52 2.07 8.82
CA MET A 82 4.17 0.78 8.67
C MET A 82 5.63 0.90 9.08
N LYS A 83 6.09 -0.03 9.90
CA LYS A 83 7.48 -0.12 10.35
C LYS A 83 7.98 -1.53 10.10
N VAL A 84 9.11 -1.64 9.42
CA VAL A 84 9.80 -2.89 9.20
C VAL A 84 11.15 -2.83 9.90
N ASP A 85 11.35 -3.71 10.87
CA ASP A 85 12.61 -3.88 11.57
C ASP A 85 13.31 -5.12 11.04
N ASN A 86 14.58 -5.00 10.67
CA ASN A 86 15.44 -6.15 10.42
C ASN A 86 15.87 -6.73 11.78
N THR A 87 15.45 -7.94 12.09
CA THR A 87 15.79 -8.64 13.34
C THR A 87 16.87 -9.69 13.16
N GLY A 88 17.34 -9.89 11.90
CA GLY A 88 18.45 -10.77 11.57
C GLY A 88 19.81 -10.06 11.53
N SER A 89 20.83 -10.80 11.14
CA SER A 89 22.20 -10.28 11.00
C SER A 89 22.49 -9.69 9.61
N ASP A 90 21.78 -10.19 8.59
CA ASP A 90 22.04 -9.86 7.20
C ASP A 90 21.13 -8.74 6.72
N SER A 91 21.64 -7.82 5.93
CA SER A 91 20.83 -6.81 5.28
C SER A 91 19.86 -7.44 4.27
N PHE A 92 18.74 -6.78 4.05
CA PHE A 92 17.78 -7.15 3.02
C PHE A 92 17.12 -5.92 2.41
N ASP A 93 16.67 -6.08 1.20
CA ASP A 93 15.81 -5.11 0.52
C ASP A 93 14.36 -5.64 0.54
N PHE A 94 13.41 -4.73 0.61
CA PHE A 94 12.00 -5.05 0.48
C PHE A 94 11.26 -3.93 -0.23
N GLN A 95 10.12 -4.27 -0.81
CA GLN A 95 9.17 -3.30 -1.33
C GLN A 95 7.87 -3.40 -0.53
N ALA A 96 7.22 -2.28 -0.34
CA ALA A 96 5.95 -2.22 0.33
C ALA A 96 5.03 -1.23 -0.36
N ALA A 97 3.75 -1.55 -0.40
CA ALA A 97 2.71 -0.65 -0.86
C ALA A 97 1.48 -0.77 0.03
N LEU A 98 0.81 0.36 0.22
CA LEU A 98 -0.52 0.42 0.81
C LEU A 98 -1.52 0.65 -0.32
N HIS A 99 -2.47 -0.25 -0.46
CA HIS A 99 -3.51 -0.16 -1.46
C HIS A 99 -4.80 0.35 -0.81
N SER A 100 -5.08 1.63 -0.97
CA SER A 100 -6.25 2.26 -0.37
C SER A 100 -7.41 2.35 -1.36
N TYR A 101 -8.62 2.09 -0.87
CA TYR A 101 -9.86 2.33 -1.61
C TYR A 101 -10.61 3.47 -0.93
N PHE A 102 -10.91 4.50 -1.71
CA PHE A 102 -11.64 5.66 -1.21
C PHE A 102 -13.08 5.60 -1.73
N ALA A 103 -14.04 5.77 -0.82
CA ALA A 103 -15.43 5.93 -1.21
C ALA A 103 -15.64 7.35 -1.78
N VAL A 104 -16.08 7.43 -3.01
CA VAL A 104 -16.38 8.69 -3.69
C VAL A 104 -17.80 8.67 -4.24
N SER A 105 -18.43 9.82 -4.34
CA SER A 105 -19.81 9.92 -4.86
C SER A 105 -19.88 9.70 -6.38
N SER A 106 -18.84 10.08 -7.11
CA SER A 106 -18.69 9.91 -8.56
C SER A 106 -17.22 10.06 -8.95
N LEU A 107 -16.77 9.28 -9.91
CA LEU A 107 -15.43 9.43 -10.50
C LEU A 107 -15.31 10.68 -11.34
N GLU A 108 -16.40 11.16 -11.95
CA GLU A 108 -16.41 12.34 -12.81
C GLU A 108 -16.03 13.63 -12.07
N ASN A 109 -16.22 13.65 -10.75
CA ASN A 109 -15.91 14.80 -9.90
C ASN A 109 -14.68 14.57 -9.01
N LEU A 110 -13.95 13.46 -9.24
CA LEU A 110 -12.76 13.16 -8.47
C LEU A 110 -11.58 13.94 -9.01
N GLU A 111 -10.96 14.72 -8.15
CA GLU A 111 -9.70 15.40 -8.42
C GLU A 111 -8.63 14.89 -7.46
N ILE A 112 -7.47 14.52 -7.99
CA ILE A 112 -6.29 14.17 -7.22
C ILE A 112 -5.27 15.29 -7.41
N THR A 113 -4.94 15.98 -6.32
CA THR A 113 -3.96 17.06 -6.31
C THR A 113 -2.69 16.65 -5.60
N GLY A 114 -1.55 17.11 -6.11
CA GLY A 114 -0.26 16.80 -5.50
C GLY A 114 0.90 17.36 -6.30
N SER A 115 2.11 17.06 -5.86
CA SER A 115 3.35 17.46 -6.53
C SER A 115 3.68 16.48 -7.67
N PHE A 116 2.76 16.30 -8.61
CA PHE A 116 2.89 15.33 -9.71
C PHE A 116 3.69 15.88 -10.88
N LYS A 117 3.58 17.18 -11.15
CA LYS A 117 4.23 17.81 -12.31
C LYS A 117 5.74 17.56 -12.33
N GLY A 118 6.21 17.02 -13.45
CA GLY A 118 7.61 16.65 -13.65
C GLY A 118 7.99 15.28 -13.08
N LYS A 119 7.04 14.51 -12.53
CA LYS A 119 7.29 13.14 -12.09
C LYS A 119 7.10 12.17 -13.23
N GLU A 120 7.92 11.14 -13.26
CA GLU A 120 7.76 10.03 -14.19
C GLU A 120 6.72 9.04 -13.65
N PHE A 121 5.94 8.49 -14.55
CA PHE A 121 4.98 7.43 -14.26
C PHE A 121 4.91 6.43 -15.41
N LEU A 122 4.55 5.20 -15.09
CA LEU A 122 4.25 4.17 -16.08
C LEU A 122 2.78 4.26 -16.47
N ASN A 123 2.51 4.65 -17.72
CA ASN A 123 1.16 4.65 -18.26
C ASN A 123 0.85 3.27 -18.87
N LYS A 124 0.11 2.46 -18.16
CA LYS A 124 -0.28 1.11 -18.61
C LYS A 124 -1.47 1.09 -19.57
N MET A 125 -2.04 2.25 -19.89
CA MET A 125 -3.09 2.38 -20.91
C MET A 125 -2.50 2.43 -22.32
N VAL A 126 -1.18 2.50 -22.46
CA VAL A 126 -0.47 2.62 -23.74
C VAL A 126 0.41 1.39 -23.95
N GLY A 127 0.12 0.62 -25.01
CA GLY A 127 0.85 -0.61 -25.32
C GLY A 127 0.62 -1.74 -24.32
N ASP A 128 1.16 -2.91 -24.59
CA ASP A 128 0.97 -4.10 -23.74
C ASP A 128 1.78 -4.03 -22.43
N GLU A 129 2.92 -3.36 -22.44
CA GLU A 129 3.83 -3.22 -21.28
C GLU A 129 3.74 -1.85 -20.61
N GLY A 130 2.99 -0.93 -21.19
CA GLY A 130 2.92 0.47 -20.77
C GLY A 130 4.11 1.29 -21.26
N GLU A 131 3.99 2.61 -21.17
CA GLU A 131 5.04 3.57 -21.53
C GLU A 131 5.40 4.48 -20.36
N MET A 132 6.69 4.75 -20.20
CA MET A 132 7.16 5.78 -19.25
C MET A 132 6.84 7.16 -19.81
N GLN A 133 6.12 7.94 -19.03
CA GLN A 133 5.71 9.30 -19.36
C GLN A 133 6.04 10.26 -18.22
N THR A 134 6.12 11.54 -18.53
CA THR A 134 6.29 12.58 -17.53
C THR A 134 4.97 13.32 -17.34
N GLU A 135 4.52 13.46 -16.10
CA GLU A 135 3.31 14.20 -15.78
C GLU A 135 3.55 15.71 -15.94
N ASP A 136 2.73 16.37 -16.71
CA ASP A 136 2.78 17.81 -16.95
C ASP A 136 1.71 18.60 -16.16
N ARG A 137 0.77 17.88 -15.53
CA ARG A 137 -0.33 18.44 -14.74
C ARG A 137 0.02 18.50 -13.26
N SER A 138 -0.48 19.48 -12.56
CA SER A 138 -0.42 19.56 -11.09
C SER A 138 -1.65 18.97 -10.41
N SER A 139 -2.71 18.72 -11.19
CA SER A 139 -3.96 18.12 -10.75
C SER A 139 -4.42 17.11 -11.79
N ILE A 140 -4.92 15.97 -11.36
CA ILE A 140 -5.36 14.88 -12.22
C ILE A 140 -6.84 14.64 -11.98
N THR A 141 -7.66 14.79 -13.03
CA THR A 141 -9.06 14.34 -13.03
C THR A 141 -9.10 12.93 -13.63
N ILE A 142 -9.56 11.96 -12.85
CA ILE A 142 -9.62 10.58 -13.29
C ILE A 142 -10.97 10.34 -13.97
N THR A 143 -10.97 10.36 -15.30
CA THR A 143 -12.16 10.02 -16.08
C THR A 143 -12.02 8.72 -16.86
N GLU A 144 -10.81 8.39 -17.33
CA GLU A 144 -10.56 7.24 -18.20
C GLU A 144 -9.25 6.51 -17.89
N GLU A 145 -8.58 6.84 -16.80
CA GLU A 145 -7.27 6.28 -16.45
C GLU A 145 -7.43 5.22 -15.36
N TYR A 146 -7.16 3.96 -15.67
CA TYR A 146 -7.37 2.83 -14.76
C TYR A 146 -6.13 2.39 -14.00
N ASP A 147 -4.93 2.58 -14.53
CA ASP A 147 -3.71 2.08 -13.90
C ASP A 147 -2.52 3.00 -14.20
N ARG A 148 -2.12 3.79 -13.23
CA ARG A 148 -0.95 4.65 -13.26
C ARG A 148 -0.05 4.33 -12.09
N GLY A 149 1.18 3.91 -12.37
CA GLY A 149 2.22 3.76 -11.37
C GLY A 149 3.18 4.95 -11.42
N THR A 150 3.38 5.67 -10.33
CA THR A 150 4.45 6.67 -10.19
C THR A 150 5.65 6.05 -9.47
N ARG A 151 6.84 6.44 -9.85
CA ARG A 151 8.10 6.07 -9.19
C ARG A 151 8.62 7.20 -8.31
#